data_e16bb156ffefda7c327c87d4bc3bf1f9
#
_entry.id   e16bb156ffefda7c327c87d4bc3bf1f9
#
_cell.length_a   1.000
_cell.length_b   1.000
_cell.length_c   1.000
_cell.angle_alpha   90.00
_cell.angle_beta   90.00
_cell.angle_gamma   90.00
#
_symmetry.space_group_name_H-M   'P 1'
#
loop_
_entity.id
_entity.type
_entity.pdbx_description
1 polymer ?
#
loop_
_entity_poly.entity_id
_entity_poly.type
_entity_poly.pdbx_seq_one_letter_code
_entity_poly.pdbx_strand_id
1 'polypeptide(L)'
;RFDFAALKWETDYFTENYLKAHCGIKEIPQSVMNFYSLLAVSVDAQPKVLMHRDFQSQNIMVRPNSEIAFVDFQGARRGSAFYDIASLLWDPYVCLPVPMVKDFFEYWRMQNKRVQAYTKDDAWKR
;
A
#
# COMPACT_ATOMS: atom_id res chain seq x y z
N ARG A 1 -3.14 15.45 2.36
CA ARG A 1 -2.85 14.36 3.27
C ARG A 1 -3.62 13.13 2.81
N PHE A 2 -3.04 11.96 2.96
CA PHE A 2 -3.69 10.67 2.74
C PHE A 2 -3.91 10.05 4.11
N ASP A 3 -5.09 10.24 4.65
CA ASP A 3 -5.48 9.94 6.02
C ASP A 3 -6.62 8.92 6.08
N PHE A 4 -7.19 8.71 7.27
CA PHE A 4 -8.28 7.77 7.48
C PHE A 4 -9.41 7.93 6.44
N ALA A 5 -9.83 9.15 6.14
CA ALA A 5 -10.93 9.37 5.22
C ALA A 5 -10.58 8.93 3.78
N ALA A 6 -9.35 9.19 3.34
CA ALA A 6 -8.87 8.75 2.03
C ALA A 6 -8.71 7.22 1.96
N LEU A 7 -8.17 6.60 3.01
CA LEU A 7 -8.03 5.14 3.12
C LEU A 7 -9.39 4.44 3.15
N LYS A 8 -10.33 4.99 3.90
CA LYS A 8 -11.70 4.46 3.97
C LYS A 8 -12.40 4.58 2.61
N TRP A 9 -12.19 5.68 1.90
CA TRP A 9 -12.73 5.87 0.56
C TRP A 9 -12.24 4.79 -0.42
N GLU A 10 -10.96 4.36 -0.35
CA GLU A 10 -10.46 3.29 -1.22
C GLU A 10 -11.17 1.95 -0.98
N THR A 11 -11.40 1.59 0.29
CA THR A 11 -12.15 0.36 0.60
C THR A 11 -13.62 0.46 0.22
N ASP A 12 -14.23 1.62 0.35
CA ASP A 12 -15.61 1.86 -0.08
C ASP A 12 -15.73 1.81 -1.61
N TYR A 13 -14.76 2.41 -2.33
CA TYR A 13 -14.68 2.34 -3.78
C TYR A 13 -14.54 0.89 -4.27
N PHE A 14 -13.68 0.08 -3.65
CA PHE A 14 -13.55 -1.34 -3.94
C PHE A 14 -14.87 -2.09 -3.70
N THR A 15 -15.52 -1.80 -2.60
CA THR A 15 -16.81 -2.41 -2.24
C THR A 15 -17.88 -2.12 -3.31
N GLU A 16 -18.06 -0.87 -3.68
CA GLU A 16 -19.13 -0.48 -4.62
C GLU A 16 -18.83 -0.93 -6.06
N ASN A 17 -17.60 -0.72 -6.53
CA ASN A 17 -17.28 -0.94 -7.94
C ASN A 17 -16.87 -2.39 -8.25
N TYR A 18 -16.17 -3.06 -7.32
CA TYR A 18 -15.72 -4.43 -7.55
C TYR A 18 -16.68 -5.44 -6.93
N LEU A 19 -16.89 -5.40 -5.61
CA LEU A 19 -17.70 -6.43 -4.95
C LEU A 19 -19.15 -6.37 -5.39
N LYS A 20 -19.78 -5.20 -5.40
CA LYS A 20 -21.20 -5.07 -5.77
C LYS A 20 -21.39 -5.02 -7.28
N ALA A 21 -20.76 -4.09 -7.98
CA ALA A 21 -21.03 -3.87 -9.40
C ALA A 21 -20.46 -4.99 -10.29
N HIS A 22 -19.22 -5.44 -10.06
CA HIS A 22 -18.57 -6.45 -10.89
C HIS A 22 -18.88 -7.88 -10.44
N CYS A 23 -18.75 -8.19 -9.14
CA CYS A 23 -18.99 -9.54 -8.60
C CYS A 23 -20.47 -9.83 -8.29
N GLY A 24 -21.35 -8.83 -8.31
CA GLY A 24 -22.79 -8.99 -8.06
C GLY A 24 -23.14 -9.30 -6.60
N ILE A 25 -22.24 -9.05 -5.65
CA ILE A 25 -22.47 -9.27 -4.21
C ILE A 25 -23.44 -8.19 -3.70
N LYS A 26 -24.67 -8.59 -3.37
CA LYS A 26 -25.72 -7.65 -2.97
C LYS A 26 -25.52 -7.09 -1.56
N GLU A 27 -25.03 -7.91 -0.63
CA GLU A 27 -24.86 -7.54 0.77
C GLU A 27 -23.44 -7.82 1.24
N ILE A 28 -22.81 -6.82 1.83
CA ILE A 28 -21.49 -6.95 2.43
C ILE A 28 -21.67 -7.11 3.94
N PRO A 29 -21.16 -8.19 4.55
CA PRO A 29 -21.28 -8.40 5.98
C PRO A 29 -20.73 -7.22 6.78
N GLN A 30 -21.41 -6.82 7.86
CA GLN A 30 -20.98 -5.71 8.72
C GLN A 30 -19.57 -5.96 9.29
N SER A 31 -19.19 -7.21 9.53
CA SER A 31 -17.83 -7.58 9.97
C SER A 31 -16.75 -7.16 8.97
N VAL A 32 -17.01 -7.24 7.67
CA VAL A 32 -16.08 -6.77 6.61
C VAL A 32 -15.96 -5.26 6.64
N MET A 33 -17.09 -4.54 6.76
CA MET A 33 -17.07 -3.08 6.84
C MET A 33 -16.34 -2.58 8.09
N ASN A 34 -16.53 -3.28 9.22
CA ASN A 34 -15.79 -3.00 10.46
C ASN A 34 -14.29 -3.26 10.28
N PHE A 35 -13.92 -4.36 9.62
CA PHE A 35 -12.52 -4.67 9.30
C PHE A 35 -11.88 -3.58 8.44
N TYR A 36 -12.55 -3.09 7.40
CA TYR A 36 -12.05 -1.99 6.58
C TYR A 36 -11.80 -0.70 7.39
N SER A 37 -12.69 -0.41 8.32
CA SER A 37 -12.52 0.74 9.22
C SER A 37 -11.32 0.57 10.15
N LEU A 38 -11.12 -0.61 10.73
CA LEU A 38 -9.97 -0.93 11.57
C LEU A 38 -8.66 -0.88 10.76
N LEU A 39 -8.67 -1.40 9.54
CA LEU A 39 -7.53 -1.33 8.62
C LEU A 39 -7.15 0.13 8.32
N ALA A 40 -8.11 0.97 7.99
CA ALA A 40 -7.88 2.39 7.71
C ALA A 40 -7.30 3.13 8.94
N VAL A 41 -7.80 2.85 10.15
CA VAL A 41 -7.26 3.38 11.41
C VAL A 41 -5.81 2.93 11.61
N SER A 42 -5.54 1.64 11.43
CA SER A 42 -4.20 1.07 11.60
C SER A 42 -3.20 1.69 10.63
N VAL A 43 -3.56 1.84 9.36
CA VAL A 43 -2.70 2.45 8.33
C VAL A 43 -2.53 3.95 8.57
N ASP A 44 -3.57 4.65 9.03
CA ASP A 44 -3.44 6.08 9.36
C ASP A 44 -2.55 6.34 10.58
N ALA A 45 -2.42 5.38 11.49
CA ALA A 45 -1.52 5.48 12.65
C ALA A 45 -0.03 5.27 12.30
N GLN A 46 0.30 4.75 11.10
CA GLN A 46 1.66 4.44 10.68
C GLN A 46 2.50 5.70 10.42
N PRO A 47 3.86 5.58 10.46
CA PRO A 47 4.75 6.68 10.11
C PRO A 47 4.42 7.31 8.76
N LYS A 48 4.38 8.64 8.70
CA LYS A 48 3.99 9.38 7.49
C LYS A 48 5.21 9.87 6.72
N VAL A 49 5.20 9.58 5.42
CA VAL A 49 6.19 10.04 4.43
C VAL A 49 5.50 10.68 3.23
N LEU A 50 6.26 11.29 2.33
CA LEU A 50 5.77 11.56 0.99
C LEU A 50 5.72 10.22 0.25
N MET A 51 4.56 9.84 -0.21
CA MET A 51 4.33 8.63 -1.00
C MET A 51 3.92 8.99 -2.43
N HIS A 52 4.26 8.11 -3.36
CA HIS A 52 3.93 8.23 -4.78
C HIS A 52 2.44 7.96 -5.04
N ARG A 53 1.84 7.02 -4.32
CA ARG A 53 0.50 6.43 -4.41
C ARG A 53 0.35 5.36 -5.49
N ASP A 54 0.90 5.59 -6.65
CA ASP A 54 0.85 4.64 -7.78
C ASP A 54 2.24 4.04 -8.03
N PHE A 55 2.93 3.60 -6.94
CA PHE A 55 4.28 3.06 -6.98
C PHE A 55 4.25 1.58 -7.35
N GLN A 56 4.06 1.32 -8.64
CA GLN A 56 3.97 0.00 -9.25
C GLN A 56 4.93 -0.12 -10.44
N SER A 57 5.17 -1.34 -10.92
CA SER A 57 6.17 -1.62 -11.96
C SER A 57 5.99 -0.79 -13.23
N GLN A 58 4.75 -0.49 -13.61
CA GLN A 58 4.42 0.30 -14.80
C GLN A 58 4.91 1.76 -14.71
N ASN A 59 5.12 2.28 -13.50
CA ASN A 59 5.55 3.64 -13.24
C ASN A 59 7.05 3.74 -12.92
N ILE A 60 7.79 2.63 -13.10
CA ILE A 60 9.25 2.53 -12.92
C ILE A 60 9.89 2.31 -14.29
N MET A 61 10.58 3.33 -14.77
CA MET A 61 11.26 3.30 -16.08
C MET A 61 12.74 3.01 -15.90
N VAL A 62 13.26 2.04 -16.66
CA VAL A 62 14.69 1.76 -16.74
C VAL A 62 15.23 2.37 -18.03
N ARG A 63 16.13 3.34 -17.89
CA ARG A 63 16.79 4.00 -19.04
C ARG A 63 17.90 3.13 -19.62
N PRO A 64 18.36 3.41 -20.88
CA PRO A 64 19.44 2.63 -21.52
C PRO A 64 20.74 2.56 -20.73
N ASN A 65 21.04 3.57 -19.89
CA ASN A 65 22.21 3.61 -19.00
C ASN A 65 21.95 2.93 -17.63
N SER A 66 20.89 2.14 -17.49
CA SER A 66 20.45 1.48 -16.27
C SER A 66 20.01 2.43 -15.15
N GLU A 67 19.80 3.71 -15.43
CA GLU A 67 19.19 4.63 -14.47
C GLU A 67 17.70 4.35 -14.31
N ILE A 68 17.22 4.45 -13.07
CA ILE A 68 15.80 4.32 -12.75
C ILE A 68 15.15 5.70 -12.71
N ALA A 69 14.01 5.84 -13.35
CA ALA A 69 13.17 7.02 -13.29
C ALA A 69 11.75 6.65 -12.86
N PHE A 70 11.14 7.49 -12.05
CA PHE A 70 9.74 7.34 -11.64
C PHE A 70 8.87 8.32 -12.42
N VAL A 71 7.72 7.86 -12.86
CA VAL A 71 6.71 8.65 -13.59
C VAL A 71 5.38 8.58 -12.87
N ASP A 72 4.44 9.45 -13.26
CA ASP A 72 3.07 9.47 -12.72
C ASP A 72 2.98 9.85 -11.22
N PHE A 73 3.85 10.76 -10.79
CA PHE A 73 3.94 11.19 -9.38
C PHE A 73 3.03 12.37 -9.00
N GLN A 74 2.20 12.89 -9.91
CA GLN A 74 1.31 14.04 -9.64
C GLN A 74 0.25 13.71 -8.56
N GLY A 75 -0.03 12.42 -8.32
CA GLY A 75 -0.87 11.95 -7.24
C GLY A 75 -0.19 11.92 -5.87
N ALA A 76 1.11 12.24 -5.78
CA ALA A 76 1.90 12.12 -4.56
C ALA A 76 1.30 12.90 -3.38
N ARG A 77 1.26 12.26 -2.21
CA ARG A 77 0.69 12.83 -0.97
C ARG A 77 1.47 12.35 0.25
N ARG A 78 1.27 13.04 1.36
CA ARG A 78 1.78 12.57 2.64
C ARG A 78 0.86 11.50 3.23
N GLY A 79 1.36 10.28 3.35
CA GLY A 79 0.63 9.12 3.85
C GLY A 79 1.54 8.08 4.48
N SER A 80 1.04 6.84 4.65
CA SER A 80 1.76 5.73 5.27
C SER A 80 3.08 5.42 4.57
N ALA A 81 4.15 5.21 5.35
CA ALA A 81 5.44 4.77 4.83
C ALA A 81 5.38 3.37 4.17
N PHE A 82 4.37 2.57 4.48
CA PHE A 82 4.22 1.21 3.96
C PHE A 82 3.41 1.15 2.66
N TYR A 83 2.73 2.23 2.27
CA TYR A 83 1.79 2.22 1.16
C TYR A 83 2.49 1.88 -0.18
N ASP A 84 3.53 2.63 -0.53
CA ASP A 84 4.23 2.46 -1.79
C ASP A 84 4.95 1.12 -1.88
N ILE A 85 5.59 0.66 -0.79
CA ILE A 85 6.25 -0.65 -0.79
C ILE A 85 5.24 -1.79 -0.92
N ALA A 86 4.05 -1.66 -0.33
CA ALA A 86 2.97 -2.63 -0.50
C ALA A 86 2.51 -2.65 -1.96
N SER A 87 2.28 -1.49 -2.58
CA SER A 87 1.88 -1.39 -4.00
C SER A 87 2.89 -2.05 -4.93
N LEU A 88 4.19 -1.88 -4.67
CA LEU A 88 5.25 -2.48 -5.49
C LEU A 88 5.39 -4.00 -5.28
N LEU A 89 5.38 -4.46 -4.03
CA LEU A 89 5.63 -5.87 -3.72
C LEU A 89 4.44 -6.78 -4.03
N TRP A 90 3.23 -6.26 -4.00
CA TRP A 90 2.00 -6.96 -4.40
C TRP A 90 1.42 -6.43 -5.72
N ASP A 91 2.29 -5.92 -6.59
CA ASP A 91 1.91 -5.47 -7.92
C ASP A 91 1.30 -6.65 -8.74
N PRO A 92 0.03 -6.56 -9.15
CA PRO A 92 -0.64 -7.64 -9.87
C PRO A 92 -0.06 -7.89 -11.27
N TYR A 93 0.69 -6.93 -11.82
CA TYR A 93 1.32 -7.07 -13.14
C TYR A 93 2.62 -7.88 -13.12
N VAL A 94 3.30 -7.99 -11.96
CA VAL A 94 4.60 -8.66 -11.83
C VAL A 94 4.52 -10.00 -11.10
N CYS A 95 3.64 -10.14 -10.11
CA CYS A 95 3.42 -11.38 -9.34
C CYS A 95 4.72 -11.97 -8.75
N LEU A 96 5.40 -11.20 -7.91
CA LEU A 96 6.64 -11.64 -7.26
C LEU A 96 6.43 -12.90 -6.39
N PRO A 97 7.37 -13.87 -6.41
CA PRO A 97 7.33 -15.00 -5.48
C PRO A 97 7.33 -14.56 -4.02
N VAL A 98 6.53 -15.20 -3.16
CA VAL A 98 6.40 -14.84 -1.74
C VAL A 98 7.74 -14.74 -0.98
N PRO A 99 8.72 -15.63 -1.18
CA PRO A 99 10.04 -15.47 -0.55
C PRO A 99 10.73 -14.16 -0.93
N MET A 100 10.67 -13.80 -2.23
CA MET A 100 11.26 -12.54 -2.74
C MET A 100 10.55 -11.30 -2.17
N VAL A 101 9.22 -11.34 -2.03
CA VAL A 101 8.45 -10.27 -1.37
C VAL A 101 8.95 -10.05 0.06
N LYS A 102 9.18 -11.13 0.83
CA LYS A 102 9.70 -11.06 2.20
C LYS A 102 11.09 -10.45 2.24
N ASP A 103 12.00 -10.91 1.39
CA ASP A 103 13.38 -10.45 1.35
C ASP A 103 13.45 -8.96 0.97
N PHE A 104 12.71 -8.52 -0.02
CA PHE A 104 12.65 -7.12 -0.43
C PHE A 104 12.00 -6.24 0.63
N PHE A 105 10.95 -6.71 1.30
CA PHE A 105 10.34 -5.98 2.40
C PHE A 105 11.33 -5.78 3.56
N GLU A 106 12.05 -6.84 3.96
CA GLU A 106 13.06 -6.73 5.03
C GLU A 106 14.22 -5.82 4.62
N TYR A 107 14.70 -5.93 3.39
CA TYR A 107 15.71 -5.01 2.87
C TYR A 107 15.25 -3.55 2.97
N TRP A 108 14.07 -3.23 2.45
CA TRP A 108 13.49 -1.89 2.53
C TRP A 108 13.32 -1.41 3.97
N ARG A 109 12.84 -2.27 4.86
CA ARG A 109 12.66 -1.98 6.29
C ARG A 109 13.99 -1.60 6.95
N MET A 110 15.06 -2.32 6.65
CA MET A 110 16.40 -2.06 7.18
C MET A 110 16.99 -0.74 6.69
N GLN A 111 16.60 -0.25 5.51
CA GLN A 111 17.06 1.04 4.98
C GLN A 111 16.25 2.24 5.52
N ASN A 112 15.11 1.99 6.14
CA ASN A 112 14.20 3.06 6.58
C ASN A 112 14.16 3.20 8.12
N LYS A 113 14.92 4.17 8.66
CA LYS A 113 15.02 4.39 10.12
C LYS A 113 13.67 4.64 10.82
N ARG A 114 12.72 5.33 10.15
CA ARG A 114 11.38 5.60 10.71
C ARG A 114 10.56 4.32 10.82
N VAL A 115 10.64 3.47 9.83
CA VAL A 115 9.97 2.17 9.81
C VAL A 115 10.60 1.24 10.83
N GLN A 116 11.93 1.21 10.94
CA GLN A 116 12.63 0.43 11.98
C GLN A 116 12.17 0.81 13.39
N ALA A 117 12.06 2.11 13.68
CA ALA A 117 11.59 2.57 14.98
C ALA A 117 10.14 2.13 15.28
N TYR A 118 9.28 2.14 14.27
CA TYR A 118 7.89 1.68 14.39
C TYR A 118 7.75 0.16 14.53
N THR A 119 8.65 -0.61 13.91
CA THR A 119 8.58 -2.08 13.85
C THR A 119 9.46 -2.77 14.90
N LYS A 120 10.05 -2.03 15.85
CA LYS A 120 10.99 -2.56 16.85
C LYS A 120 10.43 -3.73 17.67
N ASP A 121 9.16 -3.67 18.02
CA ASP A 121 8.54 -4.62 18.95
C ASP A 121 7.81 -5.78 18.25
N ASP A 122 8.06 -6.01 16.96
CA ASP A 122 7.39 -7.05 16.13
C ASP A 122 5.85 -7.05 16.21
N ALA A 123 5.25 -6.06 16.87
CA ALA A 123 3.79 -5.95 17.01
C ALA A 123 3.07 -5.79 15.64
N TRP A 124 3.77 -5.32 14.63
CA TRP A 124 3.29 -5.16 13.27
C TRP A 124 3.16 -6.50 12.49
N LYS A 125 3.75 -7.60 13.01
CA LYS A 125 3.67 -8.94 12.42
C LYS A 125 2.39 -9.70 12.80
N ARG A 126 1.60 -9.15 13.70
CA ARG A 126 0.33 -9.71 14.19
C ARG A 126 -0.86 -9.11 13.43
#